data_58e0c0cefcd28bb9f70bb3f2ca1f42ac
#
_entry.id   58e0c0cefcd28bb9f70bb3f2ca1f42ac
#
_cell.length_a   1.000
_cell.length_b   1.000
_cell.length_c   1.000
_cell.angle_alpha   90.00
_cell.angle_beta   90.00
_cell.angle_gamma   90.00
#
_symmetry.space_group_name_H-M   'P 1'
#
loop_
_entity.id
_entity.type
_entity.pdbx_description
1 polymer ?
#
loop_
_entity_poly.entity_id
_entity_poly.type
_entity_poly.pdbx_seq_one_letter_code
_entity_poly.pdbx_strand_id
1 'polypeptide(L)'
;MRHEPPRSALISRDPAPHAAQPSPNPHSTPQTMTSNEQQAVITLALLAAFADGNNTDAERAEVKRIADSLSASGEMNIAAIYQDVLMKRVDMAAAAPQLSSAESKTLAYELAVCVCDADGAQSAAEKQFLSQLAQTLGVDAGHAQSFSSNAESLAAAPLAASTSVEPPLTASTMSTAEQDKMILNYAILNGALELLPDTMASMAIIPLQMKMVYRIGKSYGYELDRGHIKDFLATAGVGLASQYLEQAGVKLIGKVFGRGLIGGLIGGIAKQAVSSGMSFGTTYALGHLAKRYYAGGRTFSTAVIKDTYQNLLGEAKALEGQYLPAIREKARTINVGQILQEVRA
;
A
#
# COMPACT_ATOMS: atom_id res chain seq x y z
N MET A 1 2.93 91.61 -5.08
CA MET A 1 1.60 91.00 -5.04
C MET A 1 1.71 89.60 -5.69
N ARG A 2 1.70 88.53 -4.88
CA ARG A 2 1.77 87.16 -5.36
C ARG A 2 0.41 86.56 -5.05
N HIS A 3 -0.28 86.13 -6.10
CA HIS A 3 -1.53 85.38 -6.01
C HIS A 3 -1.25 83.89 -5.72
N GLU A 4 -1.78 83.40 -4.63
CA GLU A 4 -1.84 81.98 -4.28
C GLU A 4 -3.15 81.37 -4.86
N PRO A 5 -3.14 80.15 -5.49
CA PRO A 5 -4.37 79.53 -5.91
C PRO A 5 -4.97 78.71 -4.75
N PRO A 6 -6.29 78.43 -4.77
CA PRO A 6 -6.97 77.74 -3.66
C PRO A 6 -6.71 76.23 -3.65
N ARG A 7 -6.58 75.67 -2.43
CA ARG A 7 -6.44 74.26 -2.13
C ARG A 7 -7.73 73.49 -2.50
N SER A 8 -7.62 72.54 -3.42
CA SER A 8 -8.65 71.53 -3.69
C SER A 8 -8.77 70.56 -2.53
N ALA A 9 -9.99 70.38 -2.04
CA ALA A 9 -10.36 69.42 -1.02
C ALA A 9 -10.24 68.00 -1.55
N LEU A 10 -9.39 67.19 -0.90
CA LEU A 10 -9.29 65.73 -1.09
C LEU A 10 -10.50 65.08 -0.43
N ILE A 11 -11.41 64.57 -1.23
CA ILE A 11 -12.50 63.70 -0.78
C ILE A 11 -11.88 62.34 -0.50
N SER A 12 -11.76 61.98 0.78
CA SER A 12 -11.45 60.60 1.23
C SER A 12 -12.59 59.67 0.80
N ARG A 13 -12.28 58.77 -0.10
CA ARG A 13 -13.14 57.60 -0.36
C ARG A 13 -12.81 56.52 0.68
N ASP A 14 -13.76 56.27 1.56
CA ASP A 14 -13.73 55.09 2.43
C ASP A 14 -13.72 53.80 1.55
N PRO A 15 -12.86 52.80 1.85
CA PRO A 15 -12.93 51.52 1.20
C PRO A 15 -14.18 50.77 1.67
N ALA A 16 -14.92 50.21 0.71
CA ALA A 16 -16.10 49.38 0.95
C ALA A 16 -15.75 48.20 1.88
N PRO A 17 -16.69 47.76 2.75
CA PRO A 17 -16.46 46.66 3.66
C PRO A 17 -16.16 45.38 2.87
N HIS A 18 -14.97 44.82 3.12
CA HIS A 18 -14.62 43.48 2.66
C HIS A 18 -15.70 42.49 3.11
N ALA A 19 -16.38 41.84 2.16
CA ALA A 19 -17.24 40.72 2.44
C ALA A 19 -16.41 39.66 3.18
N ALA A 20 -16.80 39.40 4.43
CA ALA A 20 -16.20 38.36 5.25
C ALA A 20 -16.39 37.01 4.53
N GLN A 21 -15.30 36.38 4.14
CA GLN A 21 -15.31 34.99 3.72
C GLN A 21 -15.81 34.14 4.90
N PRO A 22 -16.73 33.21 4.70
CA PRO A 22 -17.16 32.32 5.77
C PRO A 22 -15.94 31.55 6.29
N SER A 23 -15.64 31.74 7.57
CA SER A 23 -14.60 31.00 8.28
C SER A 23 -14.86 29.49 8.10
N PRO A 24 -13.84 28.67 7.83
CA PRO A 24 -14.02 27.22 7.80
C PRO A 24 -14.52 26.77 9.17
N ASN A 25 -15.62 26.04 9.17
CA ASN A 25 -16.31 25.54 10.35
C ASN A 25 -15.33 24.66 11.16
N PRO A 26 -14.92 25.02 12.40
CA PRO A 26 -13.87 24.29 13.15
C PRO A 26 -14.37 22.98 13.78
N HIS A 27 -15.57 22.50 13.45
CA HIS A 27 -16.22 21.36 14.10
C HIS A 27 -16.56 20.18 13.18
N SER A 28 -15.88 19.99 12.03
CA SER A 28 -15.92 18.69 11.39
C SER A 28 -14.99 17.73 12.15
N THR A 29 -15.52 17.10 13.18
CA THR A 29 -14.91 15.88 13.77
C THR A 29 -14.69 14.91 12.62
N PRO A 30 -13.47 14.37 12.42
CA PRO A 30 -13.26 13.33 11.44
C PRO A 30 -14.19 12.17 11.82
N GLN A 31 -15.16 11.88 10.95
CA GLN A 31 -16.08 10.76 11.15
C GLN A 31 -15.27 9.48 11.05
N THR A 32 -15.27 8.71 12.12
CA THR A 32 -14.74 7.34 12.08
C THR A 32 -15.66 6.50 11.20
N MET A 33 -15.07 5.74 10.26
CA MET A 33 -15.84 4.83 9.41
C MET A 33 -16.62 3.85 10.26
N THR A 34 -17.89 3.65 9.93
CA THR A 34 -18.73 2.65 10.56
C THR A 34 -18.30 1.24 10.16
N SER A 35 -18.68 0.22 10.95
CA SER A 35 -18.39 -1.18 10.61
C SER A 35 -18.97 -1.58 9.24
N ASN A 36 -20.13 -1.05 8.87
CA ASN A 36 -20.75 -1.31 7.57
C ASN A 36 -19.93 -0.70 6.42
N GLU A 37 -19.42 0.53 6.58
CA GLU A 37 -18.55 1.15 5.58
C GLU A 37 -17.25 0.37 5.42
N GLN A 38 -16.66 -0.10 6.51
CA GLN A 38 -15.44 -0.92 6.46
C GLN A 38 -15.69 -2.24 5.72
N GLN A 39 -16.79 -2.92 6.01
CA GLN A 39 -17.20 -4.13 5.30
C GLN A 39 -17.39 -3.84 3.81
N ALA A 40 -18.04 -2.73 3.46
CA ALA A 40 -18.23 -2.32 2.06
C ALA A 40 -16.90 -2.05 1.34
N VAL A 41 -15.96 -1.36 1.98
CA VAL A 41 -14.61 -1.12 1.42
C VAL A 41 -13.89 -2.44 1.13
N ILE A 42 -13.87 -3.37 2.08
CA ILE A 42 -13.25 -4.69 1.89
C ILE A 42 -13.97 -5.49 0.81
N THR A 43 -15.31 -5.45 0.79
CA THR A 43 -16.11 -6.12 -0.24
C THR A 43 -15.74 -5.62 -1.64
N LEU A 44 -15.66 -4.29 -1.83
CA LEU A 44 -15.30 -3.69 -3.12
C LEU A 44 -13.86 -4.02 -3.54
N ALA A 45 -12.91 -4.04 -2.59
CA ALA A 45 -11.54 -4.46 -2.85
C ALA A 45 -11.45 -5.96 -3.23
N LEU A 46 -12.25 -6.82 -2.58
CA LEU A 46 -12.34 -8.23 -2.95
C LEU A 46 -13.01 -8.43 -4.33
N LEU A 47 -14.06 -7.68 -4.63
CA LEU A 47 -14.68 -7.70 -5.97
C LEU A 47 -13.69 -7.26 -7.06
N ALA A 48 -12.82 -6.28 -6.77
CA ALA A 48 -11.73 -5.88 -7.66
C ALA A 48 -10.73 -7.01 -7.90
N ALA A 49 -10.32 -7.73 -6.82
CA ALA A 49 -9.42 -8.87 -6.92
C ALA A 49 -9.97 -10.03 -7.77
N PHE A 50 -11.29 -10.11 -7.94
CA PHE A 50 -11.96 -11.15 -8.74
C PHE A 50 -12.53 -10.62 -10.07
N ALA A 51 -12.23 -9.38 -10.45
CA ALA A 51 -12.87 -8.73 -11.60
C ALA A 51 -12.52 -9.39 -12.94
N ASP A 52 -11.31 -9.91 -13.09
CA ASP A 52 -10.84 -10.56 -14.34
C ASP A 52 -11.23 -12.04 -14.44
N GLY A 53 -11.68 -12.66 -13.35
CA GLY A 53 -12.05 -14.07 -13.28
C GLY A 53 -10.89 -15.05 -13.36
N ASN A 54 -9.64 -14.60 -13.46
CA ASN A 54 -8.45 -15.42 -13.68
C ASN A 54 -7.75 -15.84 -12.39
N ASN A 55 -8.44 -15.85 -11.27
CA ASN A 55 -7.84 -16.18 -9.99
C ASN A 55 -7.41 -17.64 -9.91
N THR A 56 -6.13 -17.88 -9.73
CA THR A 56 -5.57 -19.20 -9.48
C THR A 56 -5.98 -19.71 -8.09
N ASP A 57 -5.94 -21.03 -7.91
CA ASP A 57 -6.20 -21.61 -6.57
C ASP A 57 -5.22 -21.11 -5.52
N ALA A 58 -3.98 -20.77 -5.92
CA ALA A 58 -2.97 -20.19 -5.04
C ALA A 58 -3.36 -18.77 -4.55
N GLU A 59 -3.85 -17.92 -5.45
CA GLU A 59 -4.33 -16.57 -5.11
C GLU A 59 -5.56 -16.63 -4.20
N ARG A 60 -6.51 -17.52 -4.52
CA ARG A 60 -7.69 -17.75 -3.67
C ARG A 60 -7.30 -18.22 -2.26
N ALA A 61 -6.35 -19.15 -2.17
CA ALA A 61 -5.86 -19.64 -0.89
C ALA A 61 -5.18 -18.54 -0.08
N GLU A 62 -4.42 -17.66 -0.74
CA GLU A 62 -3.73 -16.54 -0.10
C GLU A 62 -4.70 -15.45 0.36
N VAL A 63 -5.67 -15.04 -0.48
CA VAL A 63 -6.74 -14.10 -0.10
C VAL A 63 -7.54 -14.66 1.08
N LYS A 64 -7.86 -15.97 1.06
CA LYS A 64 -8.53 -16.63 2.19
C LYS A 64 -7.69 -16.58 3.46
N ARG A 65 -6.41 -16.89 3.38
CA ARG A 65 -5.49 -16.85 4.54
C ARG A 65 -5.47 -15.45 5.19
N ILE A 66 -5.45 -14.40 4.37
CA ILE A 66 -5.50 -13.02 4.83
C ILE A 66 -6.85 -12.69 5.46
N ALA A 67 -7.94 -13.09 4.81
CA ALA A 67 -9.28 -12.90 5.35
C ALA A 67 -9.43 -13.56 6.73
N ASP A 68 -8.91 -14.78 6.88
CA ASP A 68 -8.90 -15.50 8.16
C ASP A 68 -8.03 -14.78 9.22
N SER A 69 -6.84 -14.30 8.83
CA SER A 69 -5.92 -13.57 9.71
C SER A 69 -6.52 -12.25 10.22
N LEU A 70 -7.13 -11.47 9.33
CA LEU A 70 -7.78 -10.22 9.69
C LEU A 70 -9.06 -10.44 10.53
N SER A 71 -9.78 -11.54 10.28
CA SER A 71 -10.94 -11.92 11.09
C SER A 71 -10.55 -12.33 12.51
N ALA A 72 -9.37 -12.90 12.71
CA ALA A 72 -8.86 -13.30 14.03
C ALA A 72 -8.63 -12.09 14.96
N SER A 73 -8.54 -10.87 14.45
CA SER A 73 -8.50 -9.63 15.25
C SER A 73 -9.84 -9.31 15.96
N GLY A 74 -10.91 -10.02 15.61
CA GLY A 74 -12.20 -10.02 16.33
C GLY A 74 -13.18 -8.91 15.97
N GLU A 75 -12.80 -7.98 15.08
CA GLU A 75 -13.63 -6.81 14.79
C GLU A 75 -14.46 -6.93 13.51
N MET A 76 -13.99 -7.73 12.55
CA MET A 76 -14.68 -7.91 11.27
C MET A 76 -14.51 -9.35 10.79
N ASN A 77 -15.63 -9.98 10.39
CA ASN A 77 -15.57 -11.32 9.81
C ASN A 77 -15.27 -11.24 8.30
N ILE A 78 -14.01 -10.96 7.96
CA ILE A 78 -13.57 -10.84 6.56
C ILE A 78 -13.67 -12.19 5.84
N ALA A 79 -13.56 -13.31 6.56
CA ALA A 79 -13.74 -14.63 5.97
C ALA A 79 -15.16 -14.84 5.44
N ALA A 80 -16.19 -14.32 6.13
CA ALA A 80 -17.57 -14.34 5.64
C ALA A 80 -17.73 -13.44 4.42
N ILE A 81 -17.17 -12.22 4.44
CA ILE A 81 -17.21 -11.30 3.30
C ILE A 81 -16.56 -11.95 2.07
N TYR A 82 -15.40 -12.58 2.24
CA TYR A 82 -14.72 -13.32 1.18
C TYR A 82 -15.60 -14.42 0.58
N GLN A 83 -16.26 -15.21 1.44
CA GLN A 83 -17.17 -16.26 0.99
C GLN A 83 -18.38 -15.68 0.22
N ASP A 84 -18.95 -14.57 0.67
CA ASP A 84 -20.09 -13.93 0.00
C ASP A 84 -19.69 -13.39 -1.39
N VAL A 85 -18.48 -12.81 -1.52
CA VAL A 85 -17.95 -12.40 -2.82
C VAL A 85 -17.69 -13.61 -3.72
N LEU A 86 -17.02 -14.66 -3.22
CA LEU A 86 -16.71 -15.87 -3.97
C LEU A 86 -17.96 -16.58 -4.48
N MET A 87 -19.02 -16.63 -3.63
CA MET A 87 -20.30 -17.24 -3.95
C MET A 87 -21.23 -16.31 -4.75
N LYS A 88 -20.74 -15.11 -5.13
CA LYS A 88 -21.52 -14.08 -5.84
C LYS A 88 -22.82 -13.67 -5.13
N ARG A 89 -22.80 -13.68 -3.79
CA ARG A 89 -23.96 -13.25 -2.96
C ARG A 89 -24.01 -11.74 -2.78
N VAL A 90 -22.90 -11.06 -3.02
CA VAL A 90 -22.76 -9.61 -2.93
C VAL A 90 -22.10 -9.09 -4.21
N ASP A 91 -22.54 -7.94 -4.68
CA ASP A 91 -22.02 -7.24 -5.83
C ASP A 91 -21.74 -5.76 -5.50
N MET A 92 -21.24 -5.04 -6.50
CA MET A 92 -20.94 -3.61 -6.38
C MET A 92 -22.21 -2.79 -6.03
N ALA A 93 -23.36 -3.16 -6.61
CA ALA A 93 -24.61 -2.43 -6.38
C ALA A 93 -25.12 -2.57 -4.94
N ALA A 94 -24.85 -3.70 -4.29
CA ALA A 94 -25.17 -3.92 -2.89
C ALA A 94 -24.17 -3.27 -1.92
N ALA A 95 -22.88 -3.26 -2.27
CA ALA A 95 -21.80 -2.75 -1.40
C ALA A 95 -21.67 -1.22 -1.45
N ALA A 96 -21.72 -0.61 -2.62
CA ALA A 96 -21.45 0.84 -2.80
C ALA A 96 -22.39 1.75 -1.98
N PRO A 97 -23.72 1.49 -1.86
CA PRO A 97 -24.62 2.33 -1.07
C PRO A 97 -24.31 2.35 0.45
N GLN A 98 -23.52 1.39 0.95
CA GLN A 98 -23.10 1.36 2.35
C GLN A 98 -22.05 2.43 2.68
N LEU A 99 -21.41 3.05 1.68
CA LEU A 99 -20.44 4.11 1.84
C LEU A 99 -21.13 5.47 1.85
N SER A 100 -21.11 6.15 2.99
CA SER A 100 -21.83 7.40 3.19
C SER A 100 -20.97 8.64 2.94
N SER A 101 -19.67 8.59 3.31
CA SER A 101 -18.78 9.74 3.21
C SER A 101 -17.98 9.76 1.90
N ALA A 102 -17.56 10.94 1.45
CA ALA A 102 -16.70 11.10 0.30
C ALA A 102 -15.35 10.39 0.53
N GLU A 103 -14.84 10.45 1.75
CA GLU A 103 -13.59 9.83 2.15
C GLU A 103 -13.66 8.31 2.07
N SER A 104 -14.78 7.69 2.52
CA SER A 104 -14.94 6.23 2.44
C SER A 104 -15.07 5.76 0.99
N LYS A 105 -15.76 6.51 0.15
CA LYS A 105 -15.91 6.24 -1.29
C LYS A 105 -14.58 6.34 -2.03
N THR A 106 -13.82 7.41 -1.79
CA THR A 106 -12.49 7.61 -2.36
C THR A 106 -11.55 6.50 -1.94
N LEU A 107 -11.51 6.16 -0.65
CA LEU A 107 -10.69 5.07 -0.14
C LEU A 107 -11.04 3.71 -0.78
N ALA A 108 -12.33 3.40 -0.94
CA ALA A 108 -12.76 2.15 -1.57
C ALA A 108 -12.29 2.07 -3.04
N TYR A 109 -12.39 3.18 -3.77
CA TYR A 109 -11.87 3.27 -5.14
C TYR A 109 -10.36 3.09 -5.21
N GLU A 110 -9.60 3.85 -4.40
CA GLU A 110 -8.15 3.78 -4.35
C GLU A 110 -7.64 2.37 -4.02
N LEU A 111 -8.26 1.69 -3.05
CA LEU A 111 -7.90 0.32 -2.70
C LEU A 111 -8.22 -0.67 -3.83
N ALA A 112 -9.34 -0.48 -4.53
CA ALA A 112 -9.68 -1.29 -5.71
C ALA A 112 -8.63 -1.13 -6.82
N VAL A 113 -8.17 0.12 -7.09
CA VAL A 113 -7.07 0.39 -8.03
C VAL A 113 -5.79 -0.32 -7.58
N CYS A 114 -5.41 -0.22 -6.30
CA CYS A 114 -4.21 -0.89 -5.79
C CYS A 114 -4.25 -2.40 -6.01
N VAL A 115 -5.42 -3.02 -5.82
CA VAL A 115 -5.60 -4.46 -6.01
C VAL A 115 -5.49 -4.84 -7.48
N CYS A 116 -6.13 -4.09 -8.38
CA CYS A 116 -6.07 -4.33 -9.83
C CYS A 116 -4.66 -4.09 -10.41
N ASP A 117 -3.89 -3.14 -9.87
CA ASP A 117 -2.52 -2.86 -10.33
C ASP A 117 -1.46 -3.77 -9.68
N ALA A 118 -1.85 -4.67 -8.80
CA ALA A 118 -0.93 -5.47 -8.00
C ALA A 118 0.07 -6.27 -8.85
N ASP A 119 -0.37 -6.78 -9.97
CA ASP A 119 0.47 -7.55 -10.89
C ASP A 119 1.22 -6.68 -11.92
N GLY A 120 0.96 -5.37 -11.94
CA GLY A 120 1.65 -4.37 -12.77
C GLY A 120 1.01 -4.10 -14.13
N ALA A 121 -0.17 -4.65 -14.40
CA ALA A 121 -0.95 -4.35 -15.60
C ALA A 121 -2.43 -4.67 -15.38
N GLN A 122 -3.30 -3.66 -15.52
CA GLN A 122 -4.74 -3.88 -15.45
C GLN A 122 -5.26 -4.56 -16.73
N SER A 123 -5.99 -5.65 -16.56
CA SER A 123 -6.76 -6.29 -17.63
C SER A 123 -7.90 -5.40 -18.12
N ALA A 124 -8.50 -5.73 -19.26
CA ALA A 124 -9.67 -5.02 -19.75
C ALA A 124 -10.87 -5.10 -18.80
N ALA A 125 -11.04 -6.25 -18.14
CA ALA A 125 -12.11 -6.47 -17.16
C ALA A 125 -11.92 -5.61 -15.91
N GLU A 126 -10.69 -5.50 -15.39
CA GLU A 126 -10.37 -4.65 -14.25
C GLU A 126 -10.55 -3.16 -14.58
N LYS A 127 -10.12 -2.71 -15.76
CA LYS A 127 -10.36 -1.33 -16.24
C LYS A 127 -11.85 -1.02 -16.31
N GLN A 128 -12.66 -1.95 -16.82
CA GLN A 128 -14.10 -1.81 -16.85
C GLN A 128 -14.70 -1.76 -15.45
N PHE A 129 -14.27 -2.65 -14.56
CA PHE A 129 -14.70 -2.68 -13.15
C PHE A 129 -14.41 -1.34 -12.45
N LEU A 130 -13.17 -0.84 -12.56
CA LEU A 130 -12.75 0.42 -11.94
C LEU A 130 -13.52 1.62 -12.49
N SER A 131 -13.80 1.64 -13.81
CA SER A 131 -14.62 2.69 -14.42
C SER A 131 -16.05 2.68 -13.88
N GLN A 132 -16.68 1.51 -13.77
CA GLN A 132 -18.01 1.35 -13.18
C GLN A 132 -18.01 1.73 -11.69
N LEU A 133 -16.97 1.33 -10.95
CA LEU A 133 -16.84 1.64 -9.54
C LEU A 133 -16.73 3.15 -9.29
N ALA A 134 -15.88 3.86 -10.06
CA ALA A 134 -15.75 5.32 -9.96
C ALA A 134 -17.09 6.03 -10.19
N GLN A 135 -17.85 5.60 -11.22
CA GLN A 135 -19.18 6.14 -11.51
C GLN A 135 -20.19 5.85 -10.39
N THR A 136 -20.22 4.61 -9.91
CA THR A 136 -21.17 4.17 -8.86
C THR A 136 -20.92 4.89 -7.54
N LEU A 137 -19.66 5.11 -7.20
CA LEU A 137 -19.28 5.82 -5.96
C LEU A 137 -19.36 7.35 -6.11
N GLY A 138 -19.43 7.87 -7.33
CA GLY A 138 -19.38 9.31 -7.60
C GLY A 138 -18.03 9.92 -7.25
N VAL A 139 -16.93 9.18 -7.47
CA VAL A 139 -15.57 9.69 -7.29
C VAL A 139 -15.28 10.72 -8.37
N ASP A 140 -14.62 11.81 -8.01
CA ASP A 140 -14.22 12.83 -8.97
C ASP A 140 -13.39 12.24 -10.11
N ALA A 141 -13.78 12.53 -11.36
CA ALA A 141 -13.16 11.92 -12.52
C ALA A 141 -11.67 12.29 -12.68
N GLY A 142 -11.31 13.53 -12.30
CA GLY A 142 -9.91 13.99 -12.33
C GLY A 142 -9.07 13.23 -11.29
N HIS A 143 -9.61 13.05 -10.09
CA HIS A 143 -8.97 12.26 -9.03
C HIS A 143 -8.83 10.78 -9.47
N ALA A 144 -9.89 10.17 -9.96
CA ALA A 144 -9.88 8.77 -10.39
C ALA A 144 -8.84 8.52 -11.49
N GLN A 145 -8.79 9.38 -12.52
CA GLN A 145 -7.82 9.30 -13.61
C GLN A 145 -6.39 9.50 -13.11
N SER A 146 -6.16 10.53 -12.30
CA SER A 146 -4.83 10.85 -11.75
C SER A 146 -4.31 9.73 -10.85
N PHE A 147 -5.16 9.21 -9.96
CA PHE A 147 -4.79 8.12 -9.07
C PHE A 147 -4.45 6.84 -9.85
N SER A 148 -5.32 6.41 -10.78
CA SER A 148 -5.11 5.22 -11.60
C SER A 148 -3.83 5.32 -12.44
N SER A 149 -3.57 6.45 -13.11
CA SER A 149 -2.34 6.66 -13.89
C SER A 149 -1.08 6.61 -13.02
N ASN A 150 -1.13 7.18 -11.82
CA ASN A 150 -0.01 7.13 -10.88
C ASN A 150 0.23 5.71 -10.36
N ALA A 151 -0.84 4.97 -10.08
CA ALA A 151 -0.81 3.58 -9.65
C ALA A 151 -0.18 2.69 -10.73
N GLU A 152 -0.68 2.76 -11.96
CA GLU A 152 -0.13 2.02 -13.11
C GLU A 152 1.36 2.34 -13.33
N SER A 153 1.75 3.61 -13.22
CA SER A 153 3.16 4.04 -13.33
C SER A 153 4.06 3.43 -12.24
N LEU A 154 3.57 3.30 -11.01
CA LEU A 154 4.31 2.64 -9.93
C LEU A 154 4.37 1.13 -10.13
N ALA A 155 3.24 0.52 -10.49
CA ALA A 155 3.13 -0.90 -10.74
C ALA A 155 4.02 -1.33 -11.93
N ALA A 156 4.19 -0.49 -12.94
CA ALA A 156 5.05 -0.71 -14.10
C ALA A 156 6.50 -0.23 -13.91
N ALA A 157 6.88 0.31 -12.74
CA ALA A 157 8.19 0.92 -12.49
C ALA A 157 9.35 0.00 -12.88
N PRO A 158 10.40 0.49 -13.57
CA PRO A 158 11.50 -0.34 -14.04
C PRO A 158 12.30 -0.91 -12.87
N LEU A 159 12.70 -2.15 -13.00
CA LEU A 159 13.83 -2.70 -12.26
C LEU A 159 15.06 -2.24 -13.02
N ALA A 160 16.02 -1.58 -12.43
CA ALA A 160 17.15 -0.95 -13.15
C ALA A 160 17.62 -1.76 -14.38
N ALA A 161 17.81 -1.09 -15.51
CA ALA A 161 18.20 -1.73 -16.76
C ALA A 161 19.58 -2.39 -16.62
N SER A 162 19.68 -3.68 -16.94
CA SER A 162 20.95 -4.39 -17.04
C SER A 162 21.35 -4.57 -18.50
N THR A 163 22.55 -4.16 -18.82
CA THR A 163 23.08 -4.23 -20.19
C THR A 163 24.17 -5.30 -20.41
N SER A 164 24.48 -6.12 -19.40
CA SER A 164 25.53 -7.14 -19.51
C SER A 164 25.03 -8.52 -19.08
N VAL A 165 25.16 -9.48 -19.99
CA VAL A 165 24.97 -10.90 -19.71
C VAL A 165 26.29 -11.43 -19.17
N GLU A 166 26.47 -11.46 -17.86
CA GLU A 166 27.58 -12.15 -17.23
C GLU A 166 27.09 -13.48 -16.62
N PRO A 167 27.92 -14.53 -16.62
CA PRO A 167 27.55 -15.79 -15.97
C PRO A 167 27.33 -15.56 -14.46
N PRO A 168 26.45 -16.36 -13.82
CA PRO A 168 26.22 -16.25 -12.39
C PRO A 168 27.50 -16.37 -11.59
N LEU A 169 27.69 -15.50 -10.61
CA LEU A 169 28.87 -15.46 -9.76
C LEU A 169 28.75 -16.51 -8.65
N THR A 170 29.85 -17.16 -8.29
CA THR A 170 29.90 -18.06 -7.14
C THR A 170 29.82 -17.35 -5.80
N ALA A 171 30.12 -16.03 -5.80
CA ALA A 171 30.00 -15.17 -4.65
C ALA A 171 29.37 -13.82 -5.04
N SER A 172 28.60 -13.24 -4.13
CA SER A 172 28.00 -11.92 -4.34
C SER A 172 29.06 -10.82 -4.43
N THR A 173 28.81 -9.82 -5.27
CA THR A 173 29.59 -8.56 -5.28
C THR A 173 29.34 -7.69 -4.04
N MET A 174 28.28 -7.99 -3.27
CA MET A 174 27.97 -7.36 -1.98
C MET A 174 28.37 -8.30 -0.84
N SER A 175 29.00 -7.76 0.20
CA SER A 175 29.24 -8.52 1.42
C SER A 175 27.93 -8.94 2.11
N THR A 176 27.98 -9.97 2.93
CA THR A 176 26.84 -10.41 3.74
C THR A 176 26.26 -9.27 4.59
N ALA A 177 27.13 -8.47 5.21
CA ALA A 177 26.71 -7.34 6.05
C ALA A 177 26.02 -6.23 5.26
N GLU A 178 26.47 -5.95 4.03
CA GLU A 178 25.82 -4.97 3.14
C GLU A 178 24.45 -5.45 2.69
N GLN A 179 24.32 -6.75 2.34
CA GLN A 179 23.03 -7.33 1.99
C GLN A 179 22.05 -7.28 3.16
N ASP A 180 22.47 -7.68 4.38
CA ASP A 180 21.62 -7.68 5.56
C ASP A 180 21.18 -6.25 5.93
N LYS A 181 22.09 -5.27 5.85
CA LYS A 181 21.77 -3.86 6.05
C LYS A 181 20.79 -3.34 4.99
N MET A 182 20.95 -3.71 3.73
CA MET A 182 20.06 -3.34 2.65
C MET A 182 18.65 -3.93 2.90
N ILE A 183 18.55 -5.22 3.21
CA ILE A 183 17.28 -5.89 3.51
C ILE A 183 16.57 -5.20 4.68
N LEU A 184 17.28 -4.94 5.76
CA LEU A 184 16.73 -4.26 6.93
C LEU A 184 16.23 -2.84 6.59
N ASN A 185 16.98 -2.09 5.79
CA ASN A 185 16.56 -0.74 5.37
C ASN A 185 15.28 -0.77 4.53
N TYR A 186 15.15 -1.72 3.59
CA TYR A 186 13.91 -1.91 2.83
C TYR A 186 12.75 -2.35 3.72
N ALA A 187 12.99 -3.23 4.70
CA ALA A 187 11.98 -3.68 5.63
C ALA A 187 11.46 -2.52 6.51
N ILE A 188 12.36 -1.70 7.08
CA ILE A 188 12.00 -0.51 7.85
C ILE A 188 11.25 0.50 6.97
N LEU A 189 11.71 0.73 5.74
CA LEU A 189 11.05 1.64 4.80
C LEU A 189 9.63 1.17 4.49
N ASN A 190 9.43 -0.10 4.14
CA ASN A 190 8.13 -0.64 3.80
C ASN A 190 7.18 -0.68 5.01
N GLY A 191 7.69 -1.02 6.20
CA GLY A 191 6.92 -0.88 7.44
C GLY A 191 6.52 0.56 7.74
N ALA A 192 7.37 1.54 7.41
CA ALA A 192 7.05 2.95 7.57
C ALA A 192 5.99 3.43 6.58
N LEU A 193 6.05 3.00 5.30
CA LEU A 193 5.05 3.32 4.29
C LEU A 193 3.68 2.75 4.64
N GLU A 194 3.63 1.56 5.23
CA GLU A 194 2.39 0.94 5.71
C GLU A 194 1.69 1.76 6.80
N LEU A 195 2.46 2.44 7.67
CA LEU A 195 1.92 3.29 8.73
C LEU A 195 1.28 4.60 8.21
N LEU A 196 1.56 4.98 6.98
CA LEU A 196 1.03 6.22 6.43
C LEU A 196 -0.45 6.06 6.02
N PRO A 197 -1.27 7.10 6.20
CA PRO A 197 -2.67 7.07 5.77
C PRO A 197 -2.83 7.12 4.23
N ASP A 198 -1.76 7.48 3.52
CA ASP A 198 -1.74 7.65 2.08
C ASP A 198 -1.74 6.28 1.38
N THR A 199 -2.74 6.03 0.54
CA THR A 199 -2.89 4.79 -0.22
C THR A 199 -1.80 4.65 -1.26
N MET A 200 -1.39 5.76 -1.90
CA MET A 200 -0.29 5.77 -2.88
C MET A 200 1.05 5.37 -2.25
N ALA A 201 1.31 5.77 -0.99
CA ALA A 201 2.50 5.33 -0.26
C ALA A 201 2.55 3.80 -0.12
N SER A 202 1.41 3.16 0.13
CA SER A 202 1.33 1.70 0.22
C SER A 202 1.59 1.01 -1.12
N MET A 203 1.22 1.62 -2.23
CA MET A 203 1.51 1.07 -3.57
C MET A 203 3.01 0.98 -3.88
N ALA A 204 3.86 1.77 -3.22
CA ALA A 204 5.29 1.69 -3.39
C ALA A 204 5.92 0.43 -2.77
N ILE A 205 5.23 -0.27 -1.87
CA ILE A 205 5.79 -1.39 -1.09
C ILE A 205 6.18 -2.55 -2.01
N ILE A 206 5.28 -3.01 -2.88
CA ILE A 206 5.56 -4.12 -3.81
C ILE A 206 6.69 -3.78 -4.79
N PRO A 207 6.68 -2.65 -5.50
CA PRO A 207 7.81 -2.23 -6.32
C PRO A 207 9.14 -2.17 -5.57
N LEU A 208 9.16 -1.70 -4.32
CA LEU A 208 10.37 -1.69 -3.49
C LEU A 208 10.84 -3.10 -3.13
N GLN A 209 9.92 -4.03 -2.82
CA GLN A 209 10.26 -5.44 -2.61
C GLN A 209 10.87 -6.06 -3.87
N MET A 210 10.27 -5.79 -5.04
CA MET A 210 10.80 -6.27 -6.31
C MET A 210 12.20 -5.71 -6.61
N LYS A 211 12.42 -4.39 -6.40
CA LYS A 211 13.75 -3.75 -6.54
C LYS A 211 14.78 -4.36 -5.57
N MET A 212 14.38 -4.66 -4.33
CA MET A 212 15.26 -5.31 -3.37
C MET A 212 15.68 -6.71 -3.85
N VAL A 213 14.72 -7.54 -4.26
CA VAL A 213 14.99 -8.90 -4.79
C VAL A 213 15.88 -8.84 -6.03
N TYR A 214 15.58 -7.91 -6.94
CA TYR A 214 16.39 -7.65 -8.14
C TYR A 214 17.85 -7.31 -7.76
N ARG A 215 18.08 -6.37 -6.85
CA ARG A 215 19.43 -5.96 -6.41
C ARG A 215 20.20 -7.12 -5.78
N ILE A 216 19.52 -7.95 -4.99
CA ILE A 216 20.14 -9.15 -4.41
C ILE A 216 20.54 -10.11 -5.52
N GLY A 217 19.65 -10.46 -6.43
CA GLY A 217 19.97 -11.39 -7.52
C GLY A 217 21.06 -10.87 -8.45
N LYS A 218 21.06 -9.57 -8.77
CA LYS A 218 22.13 -8.93 -9.55
C LYS A 218 23.48 -9.01 -8.85
N SER A 219 23.53 -8.89 -7.53
CA SER A 219 24.79 -9.01 -6.79
C SER A 219 25.44 -10.41 -6.92
N TYR A 220 24.63 -11.43 -7.27
CA TYR A 220 25.10 -12.77 -7.60
C TYR A 220 25.26 -13.02 -9.11
N GLY A 221 25.19 -11.97 -9.95
CA GLY A 221 25.37 -12.06 -11.39
C GLY A 221 24.18 -12.61 -12.18
N TYR A 222 22.98 -12.72 -11.56
CA TYR A 222 21.81 -13.18 -12.28
C TYR A 222 21.18 -12.08 -13.13
N GLU A 223 20.88 -12.40 -14.39
CA GLU A 223 20.01 -11.59 -15.21
C GLU A 223 18.56 -11.83 -14.84
N LEU A 224 17.88 -10.79 -14.40
CA LEU A 224 16.52 -10.85 -13.89
C LEU A 224 15.67 -9.80 -14.58
N ASP A 225 14.47 -10.20 -14.99
CA ASP A 225 13.42 -9.30 -15.39
C ASP A 225 12.27 -9.30 -14.35
N ARG A 226 11.25 -8.52 -14.64
CA ARG A 226 10.10 -8.39 -13.76
C ARG A 226 9.32 -9.71 -13.62
N GLY A 227 9.22 -10.50 -14.71
CA GLY A 227 8.55 -11.81 -14.71
C GLY A 227 9.24 -12.78 -13.74
N HIS A 228 10.56 -12.93 -13.86
CA HIS A 228 11.34 -13.78 -12.94
C HIS A 228 11.14 -13.42 -11.46
N ILE A 229 11.04 -12.12 -11.15
CA ILE A 229 10.85 -11.68 -9.76
C ILE A 229 9.43 -11.93 -9.30
N LYS A 230 8.41 -11.67 -10.14
CA LYS A 230 7.02 -12.00 -9.83
C LYS A 230 6.85 -13.50 -9.57
N ASP A 231 7.42 -14.34 -10.42
CA ASP A 231 7.38 -15.80 -10.26
C ASP A 231 8.05 -16.23 -8.95
N PHE A 232 9.16 -15.59 -8.58
CA PHE A 232 9.81 -15.84 -7.31
C PHE A 232 8.93 -15.44 -6.12
N LEU A 233 8.31 -14.25 -6.15
CA LEU A 233 7.38 -13.80 -5.11
C LEU A 233 6.17 -14.75 -5.01
N ALA A 234 5.55 -15.08 -6.13
CA ALA A 234 4.42 -16.00 -6.17
C ALA A 234 4.80 -17.40 -5.64
N THR A 235 5.99 -17.90 -6.00
CA THR A 235 6.51 -19.17 -5.51
C THR A 235 6.74 -19.15 -4.00
N ALA A 236 7.18 -18.03 -3.44
CA ALA A 236 7.32 -17.83 -2.00
C ALA A 236 5.96 -17.80 -1.27
N GLY A 237 4.86 -17.64 -2.00
CA GLY A 237 3.52 -17.49 -1.44
C GLY A 237 3.20 -16.02 -1.14
N VAL A 238 3.91 -15.10 -1.77
CA VAL A 238 3.64 -13.65 -1.68
C VAL A 238 2.68 -13.30 -2.79
N GLY A 239 1.38 -13.30 -2.49
CA GLY A 239 0.36 -12.84 -3.43
C GLY A 239 0.37 -11.32 -3.52
N LEU A 240 0.52 -10.78 -4.74
CA LEU A 240 0.64 -9.33 -4.93
C LEU A 240 -0.67 -8.61 -4.59
N ALA A 241 -1.79 -9.07 -5.13
CA ALA A 241 -3.12 -8.52 -4.84
C ALA A 241 -3.49 -8.70 -3.35
N SER A 242 -3.14 -9.84 -2.77
CA SER A 242 -3.44 -10.17 -1.39
C SER A 242 -2.69 -9.28 -0.39
N GLN A 243 -1.48 -8.81 -0.70
CA GLN A 243 -0.77 -7.82 0.13
C GLN A 243 -1.54 -6.50 0.22
N TYR A 244 -2.15 -6.03 -0.88
CA TYR A 244 -2.95 -4.81 -0.83
C TYR A 244 -4.25 -5.01 -0.05
N LEU A 245 -4.89 -6.17 -0.15
CA LEU A 245 -6.05 -6.51 0.69
C LEU A 245 -5.70 -6.54 2.18
N GLU A 246 -4.55 -7.09 2.52
CA GLU A 246 -4.03 -7.11 3.88
C GLU A 246 -3.77 -5.69 4.40
N GLN A 247 -3.09 -4.86 3.62
CA GLN A 247 -2.84 -3.45 3.95
C GLN A 247 -4.15 -2.65 4.08
N ALA A 248 -5.13 -2.92 3.21
CA ALA A 248 -6.47 -2.34 3.30
C ALA A 248 -7.14 -2.70 4.63
N GLY A 249 -7.12 -3.97 5.01
CA GLY A 249 -7.66 -4.44 6.29
C GLY A 249 -6.99 -3.76 7.49
N VAL A 250 -5.67 -3.71 7.50
CA VAL A 250 -4.89 -3.03 8.55
C VAL A 250 -5.24 -1.53 8.64
N LYS A 251 -5.35 -0.83 7.51
CA LYS A 251 -5.71 0.59 7.47
C LYS A 251 -7.13 0.84 7.98
N LEU A 252 -8.07 -0.02 7.64
CA LEU A 252 -9.46 0.10 8.08
C LEU A 252 -9.57 -0.15 9.58
N ILE A 253 -8.96 -1.19 10.10
CA ILE A 253 -8.92 -1.49 11.53
C ILE A 253 -8.21 -0.36 12.29
N GLY A 254 -7.07 0.13 11.78
CA GLY A 254 -6.34 1.25 12.39
C GLY A 254 -7.11 2.57 12.43
N LYS A 255 -7.99 2.84 11.46
CA LYS A 255 -8.86 4.03 11.45
C LYS A 255 -9.97 3.94 12.52
N VAL A 256 -10.43 2.74 12.86
CA VAL A 256 -11.43 2.52 13.95
C VAL A 256 -10.86 2.90 15.31
N PHE A 257 -9.61 2.53 15.57
CA PHE A 257 -8.97 2.86 16.85
C PHE A 257 -8.60 4.34 17.00
N GLY A 258 -8.94 5.16 16.04
CA GLY A 258 -9.00 6.60 16.09
C GLY A 258 -7.75 7.28 16.63
N ARG A 259 -7.26 8.30 15.95
CA ARG A 259 -6.42 9.39 16.49
C ARG A 259 -5.19 9.05 17.35
N GLY A 260 -4.84 7.78 17.57
CA GLY A 260 -3.87 7.36 18.58
C GLY A 260 -2.55 6.80 18.07
N LEU A 261 -2.39 6.46 16.79
CA LEU A 261 -1.15 5.83 16.33
C LEU A 261 0.07 6.78 16.32
N ILE A 262 -0.15 8.08 16.28
CA ILE A 262 0.93 9.07 16.34
C ILE A 262 0.91 9.88 17.66
N GLY A 263 -0.21 9.95 18.37
CA GLY A 263 -0.37 10.81 19.55
C GLY A 263 -0.79 10.16 20.86
N GLY A 264 -1.12 8.88 20.92
CA GLY A 264 -1.81 8.27 22.06
C GLY A 264 -1.18 7.01 22.65
N LEU A 265 0.13 6.81 22.58
CA LEU A 265 0.82 5.67 23.20
C LEU A 265 1.30 5.96 24.62
N ILE A 266 0.40 6.50 25.46
CA ILE A 266 0.59 6.55 26.92
C ILE A 266 -0.66 5.92 27.54
N GLY A 267 -0.66 4.58 27.66
CA GLY A 267 -1.75 3.87 28.33
C GLY A 267 -1.94 2.43 27.83
N GLY A 268 -1.13 1.56 28.25
CA GLY A 268 -1.31 0.18 28.75
C GLY A 268 -2.15 -0.87 28.02
N ILE A 269 -2.83 -0.66 26.89
CA ILE A 269 -3.71 -1.68 26.27
C ILE A 269 -3.39 -1.97 24.79
N ALA A 270 -2.32 -1.42 24.24
CA ALA A 270 -1.92 -1.65 22.85
C ALA A 270 -1.03 -2.90 22.65
N LYS A 271 -1.15 -3.95 23.47
CA LYS A 271 -0.39 -5.20 23.27
C LYS A 271 -0.93 -6.13 22.20
N GLN A 272 -2.03 -5.77 21.56
CA GLN A 272 -2.62 -6.50 20.42
C GLN A 272 -2.98 -5.55 19.27
N ALA A 273 -2.28 -4.42 19.18
CA ALA A 273 -2.41 -3.56 18.02
C ALA A 273 -2.03 -4.40 16.80
N VAL A 274 -3.03 -4.56 15.93
CA VAL A 274 -2.95 -5.03 14.56
C VAL A 274 -1.56 -4.69 14.03
N SER A 275 -0.85 -5.70 13.61
CA SER A 275 0.55 -5.65 13.26
C SER A 275 0.82 -4.59 12.19
N SER A 276 1.25 -3.41 12.60
CA SER A 276 1.88 -2.41 11.72
C SER A 276 3.21 -2.92 11.15
N GLY A 277 3.53 -4.18 11.34
CA GLY A 277 4.77 -4.83 10.95
C GLY A 277 4.65 -5.83 9.82
N MET A 278 3.48 -5.92 9.16
CA MET A 278 3.31 -6.93 8.11
C MET A 278 4.24 -6.65 6.93
N SER A 279 4.29 -5.41 6.45
CA SER A 279 5.19 -5.04 5.36
C SER A 279 6.66 -5.06 5.77
N PHE A 280 6.97 -4.79 7.03
CA PHE A 280 8.31 -5.04 7.58
C PHE A 280 8.65 -6.53 7.53
N GLY A 281 7.79 -7.38 8.09
CA GLY A 281 8.02 -8.82 8.19
C GLY A 281 8.11 -9.49 6.83
N THR A 282 7.18 -9.20 5.91
CA THR A 282 7.17 -9.75 4.56
C THR A 282 8.40 -9.31 3.76
N THR A 283 8.80 -8.03 3.86
CA THR A 283 9.99 -7.52 3.17
C THR A 283 11.27 -8.13 3.73
N TYR A 284 11.40 -8.24 5.06
CA TYR A 284 12.54 -8.88 5.71
C TYR A 284 12.69 -10.34 5.29
N ALA A 285 11.61 -11.11 5.41
CA ALA A 285 11.58 -12.52 5.03
C ALA A 285 11.91 -12.73 3.56
N LEU A 286 11.32 -11.92 2.67
CA LEU A 286 11.55 -11.99 1.24
C LEU A 286 13.01 -11.69 0.87
N GLY A 287 13.63 -10.67 1.49
CA GLY A 287 15.01 -10.31 1.27
C GLY A 287 15.97 -11.43 1.67
N HIS A 288 15.79 -12.00 2.87
CA HIS A 288 16.63 -13.12 3.34
C HIS A 288 16.39 -14.41 2.56
N LEU A 289 15.16 -14.68 2.12
CA LEU A 289 14.87 -15.78 1.18
C LEU A 289 15.61 -15.58 -0.14
N ALA A 290 15.52 -14.39 -0.75
CA ALA A 290 16.22 -14.09 -2.00
C ALA A 290 17.74 -14.26 -1.87
N LYS A 291 18.33 -13.77 -0.76
CA LYS A 291 19.74 -13.97 -0.45
C LYS A 291 20.12 -15.45 -0.43
N ARG A 292 19.35 -16.30 0.27
CA ARG A 292 19.63 -17.75 0.34
C ARG A 292 19.42 -18.43 -1.01
N TYR A 293 18.37 -18.06 -1.74
CA TYR A 293 18.00 -18.62 -3.04
C TYR A 293 19.06 -18.36 -4.12
N TYR A 294 19.50 -17.10 -4.25
CA TYR A 294 20.50 -16.74 -5.24
C TYR A 294 21.90 -17.23 -4.85
N ALA A 295 22.27 -17.18 -3.56
CA ALA A 295 23.51 -17.79 -3.06
C ALA A 295 23.57 -19.31 -3.31
N GLY A 296 22.41 -19.99 -3.24
CA GLY A 296 22.28 -21.43 -3.53
C GLY A 296 22.16 -21.79 -5.01
N GLY A 297 22.40 -20.84 -5.94
CA GLY A 297 22.36 -21.13 -7.37
C GLY A 297 20.94 -21.32 -7.93
N ARG A 298 19.90 -20.81 -7.27
CA ARG A 298 18.49 -20.94 -7.67
C ARG A 298 17.99 -22.41 -7.69
N THR A 299 18.54 -23.26 -6.85
CA THR A 299 18.26 -24.72 -6.87
C THR A 299 17.14 -25.13 -5.93
N PHE A 300 16.53 -24.21 -5.16
CA PHE A 300 15.46 -24.53 -4.23
C PHE A 300 14.20 -24.98 -4.95
N SER A 301 13.60 -26.08 -4.48
CA SER A 301 12.26 -26.47 -4.91
C SER A 301 11.19 -25.49 -4.39
N THR A 302 10.02 -25.49 -5.02
CA THR A 302 8.87 -24.69 -4.57
C THR A 302 8.54 -24.91 -3.09
N ALA A 303 8.59 -26.15 -2.61
CA ALA A 303 8.34 -26.47 -1.20
C ALA A 303 9.40 -25.80 -0.29
N VAL A 304 10.69 -25.92 -0.63
CA VAL A 304 11.79 -25.31 0.13
C VAL A 304 11.67 -23.79 0.16
N ILE A 305 11.28 -23.17 -0.96
CA ILE A 305 11.06 -21.72 -1.02
C ILE A 305 9.96 -21.31 -0.03
N LYS A 306 8.79 -22.00 -0.08
CA LYS A 306 7.65 -21.69 0.81
C LYS A 306 7.99 -21.90 2.28
N ASP A 307 8.57 -23.03 2.63
CA ASP A 307 8.94 -23.35 4.01
C ASP A 307 9.98 -22.36 4.56
N THR A 308 10.99 -22.04 3.75
CA THR A 308 12.02 -21.05 4.13
C THR A 308 11.39 -19.67 4.34
N TYR A 309 10.49 -19.25 3.46
CA TYR A 309 9.79 -17.98 3.60
C TYR A 309 8.97 -17.91 4.88
N GLN A 310 8.18 -18.96 5.19
CA GLN A 310 7.35 -19.01 6.41
C GLN A 310 8.19 -18.95 7.69
N ASN A 311 9.32 -19.67 7.71
CA ASN A 311 10.24 -19.64 8.84
C ASN A 311 10.83 -18.23 9.03
N LEU A 312 11.30 -17.59 7.95
CA LEU A 312 11.83 -16.22 7.97
C LEU A 312 10.77 -15.19 8.37
N LEU A 313 9.52 -15.40 7.96
CA LEU A 313 8.42 -14.53 8.38
C LEU A 313 8.15 -14.66 9.89
N GLY A 314 8.26 -15.85 10.44
CA GLY A 314 8.21 -16.08 11.89
C GLY A 314 9.34 -15.36 12.64
N GLU A 315 10.57 -15.45 12.14
CA GLU A 315 11.73 -14.72 12.68
C GLU A 315 11.51 -13.20 12.61
N ALA A 316 11.05 -12.69 11.48
CA ALA A 316 10.78 -11.27 11.28
C ALA A 316 9.74 -10.71 12.24
N LYS A 317 8.67 -11.47 12.52
CA LYS A 317 7.65 -11.10 13.50
C LYS A 317 8.24 -10.97 14.92
N ALA A 318 9.19 -11.81 15.29
CA ALA A 318 9.88 -11.69 16.56
C ALA A 318 10.77 -10.44 16.65
N LEU A 319 11.33 -10.00 15.53
CA LEU A 319 12.17 -8.80 15.43
C LEU A 319 11.37 -7.49 15.33
N GLU A 320 10.11 -7.53 14.93
CA GLU A 320 9.26 -6.36 14.71
C GLU A 320 9.27 -5.40 15.91
N GLY A 321 9.07 -5.93 17.11
CA GLY A 321 9.09 -5.12 18.35
C GLY A 321 10.38 -4.34 18.55
N GLN A 322 11.52 -4.91 18.15
CA GLN A 322 12.82 -4.26 18.22
C GLN A 322 12.96 -3.10 17.24
N TYR A 323 12.43 -3.24 16.03
CA TYR A 323 12.55 -2.23 14.97
C TYR A 323 11.38 -1.25 14.90
N LEU A 324 10.31 -1.47 15.65
CA LEU A 324 9.14 -0.58 15.69
C LEU A 324 9.48 0.91 15.96
N PRO A 325 10.42 1.26 16.88
CA PRO A 325 10.84 2.65 17.04
C PRO A 325 11.46 3.25 15.76
N ALA A 326 12.31 2.49 15.06
CA ALA A 326 12.94 2.93 13.80
C ALA A 326 11.92 3.06 12.67
N ILE A 327 10.95 2.15 12.57
CA ILE A 327 9.85 2.20 11.62
C ILE A 327 9.01 3.46 11.84
N ARG A 328 8.64 3.77 13.09
CA ARG A 328 7.86 4.96 13.45
C ARG A 328 8.62 6.26 13.16
N GLU A 329 9.90 6.29 13.47
CA GLU A 329 10.74 7.47 13.18
C GLU A 329 10.86 7.66 11.67
N LYS A 330 11.06 6.59 10.91
CA LYS A 330 11.07 6.65 9.45
C LYS A 330 9.73 7.16 8.91
N ALA A 331 8.59 6.70 9.42
CA ALA A 331 7.27 7.15 8.99
C ALA A 331 7.02 8.64 9.22
N ARG A 332 7.63 9.23 10.27
CA ARG A 332 7.53 10.68 10.55
C ARG A 332 8.38 11.54 9.62
N THR A 333 9.48 11.00 9.13
CA THR A 333 10.51 11.76 8.38
C THR A 333 10.49 11.49 6.89
N ILE A 334 9.73 10.48 6.43
CA ILE A 334 9.70 10.07 5.04
C ILE A 334 9.00 11.11 4.15
N ASN A 335 9.63 11.42 3.01
CA ASN A 335 9.00 12.18 1.94
C ASN A 335 8.42 11.18 0.91
N VAL A 336 7.11 10.97 0.95
CA VAL A 336 6.42 10.01 0.07
C VAL A 336 6.66 10.38 -1.40
N GLY A 337 6.55 11.65 -1.78
CA GLY A 337 6.78 12.08 -3.16
C GLY A 337 8.17 11.72 -3.68
N GLN A 338 9.21 11.85 -2.85
CA GLN A 338 10.57 11.44 -3.20
C GLN A 338 10.67 9.92 -3.39
N ILE A 339 10.07 9.13 -2.49
CA ILE A 339 10.06 7.67 -2.61
C ILE A 339 9.36 7.22 -3.89
N LEU A 340 8.21 7.83 -4.21
CA LEU A 340 7.49 7.51 -5.45
C LEU A 340 8.31 7.84 -6.70
N GLN A 341 9.09 8.93 -6.68
CA GLN A 341 10.03 9.26 -7.76
C GLN A 341 11.18 8.24 -7.85
N GLU A 342 11.78 7.87 -6.71
CA GLU A 342 12.85 6.85 -6.66
C GLU A 342 12.36 5.47 -7.12
N VAL A 343 11.09 5.13 -6.87
CA VAL A 343 10.50 3.88 -7.37
C VAL A 343 10.35 3.92 -8.89
N ARG A 344 9.99 5.05 -9.48
CA ARG A 344 9.79 5.21 -10.94
C ARG A 344 11.12 5.35 -11.71
N ALA A 345 12.19 5.79 -11.08
CA ALA A 345 13.51 5.90 -11.67
C ALA A 345 14.19 4.52 -11.80
#